data_e51ecf7f1cab4934117e93e012f88424
#
_entry.id   e51ecf7f1cab4934117e93e012f88424
#
_cell.length_a   1.000
_cell.length_b   1.000
_cell.length_c   1.000
_cell.angle_alpha   90.00
_cell.angle_beta   90.00
_cell.angle_gamma   90.00
#
_symmetry.space_group_name_H-M   'P 1'
#
loop_
_entity.id
_entity.type
_entity.pdbx_description
1 polymer ?
#
loop_
_entity_poly.entity_id
_entity_poly.type
_entity_poly.pdbx_seq_one_letter_code
_entity_poly.pdbx_strand_id
1 'polypeptide(L)'
;LENVLKGHPVLLNRAPTLHRLGIQAFQPILIEGKAIQVHPLVCTAFNADFDGDQMAVHLPLGPEAILESQLLMLASHNILNPANGSPITVPSQDMVLGLYYMTKEKKSTKDEVVKGEGITFYSFEEVKIAHNEGKADLNALIKVRANDLNENDELESKIIETTVGRVLFNEVVPESAGYINQVLTKKSLRDIIGRILKMTSVPETADFLDKIKEMGFTFAFKGGLSFSLGDIIIPDEKHKMIDSANQEVDSIMSNYNMGLITNNERYNQVIDVWTSSNASLTELAMKRISEDQQGFNSVYMMLDSGARGCLLYTSDAADDRDS
;
A
#
# COMPACT_ATOMS: atom_id res chain seq x y z
N LEU A 1 -3.75 10.53 37.99
CA LEU A 1 -2.87 9.98 36.96
C LEU A 1 -2.90 10.82 35.67
N GLU A 2 -4.07 11.14 35.14
CA GLU A 2 -4.24 11.91 33.92
C GLU A 2 -3.50 13.26 33.95
N ASN A 3 -3.60 14.01 35.05
CA ASN A 3 -2.89 15.28 35.20
C ASN A 3 -1.37 15.14 35.27
N VAL A 4 -0.85 14.00 35.70
CA VAL A 4 0.60 13.72 35.77
C VAL A 4 1.14 13.31 34.36
N LEU A 5 0.33 12.61 33.58
CA LEU A 5 0.71 12.17 32.24
C LEU A 5 0.69 13.30 31.21
N LYS A 6 -0.09 14.36 31.50
CA LYS A 6 -0.21 15.48 30.55
C LYS A 6 1.13 16.20 30.37
N GLY A 7 1.66 16.15 29.15
CA GLY A 7 2.96 16.75 28.81
C GLY A 7 4.19 15.93 29.22
N HIS A 8 4.01 14.71 29.77
CA HIS A 8 5.11 13.82 30.11
C HIS A 8 5.23 12.69 29.10
N PRO A 9 6.23 12.68 28.21
CA PRO A 9 6.40 11.66 27.21
C PRO A 9 6.87 10.34 27.84
N VAL A 10 6.56 9.23 27.16
CA VAL A 10 7.12 7.91 27.47
C VAL A 10 7.89 7.40 26.26
N LEU A 11 8.98 6.69 26.49
CA LEU A 11 9.77 6.04 25.45
C LEU A 11 9.33 4.59 25.32
N LEU A 12 9.00 4.17 24.09
CA LEU A 12 8.75 2.77 23.77
C LEU A 12 9.94 2.21 23.00
N ASN A 13 10.36 1.00 23.33
CA ASN A 13 11.43 0.28 22.66
C ASN A 13 10.99 -1.15 22.37
N ARG A 14 11.22 -1.62 21.13
CA ARG A 14 11.08 -3.03 20.76
C ARG A 14 12.44 -3.63 20.45
N ALA A 15 12.79 -4.72 21.11
CA ALA A 15 13.97 -5.50 20.79
C ALA A 15 13.71 -6.45 19.59
N PRO A 16 14.70 -6.65 18.69
CA PRO A 16 16.00 -6.00 18.62
C PRO A 16 15.94 -4.56 18.11
N THR A 17 16.70 -3.65 18.71
CA THR A 17 16.79 -2.26 18.26
C THR A 17 17.82 -2.14 17.13
N LEU A 18 17.37 -2.33 15.90
CA LEU A 18 18.23 -2.37 14.71
C LEU A 18 18.71 -0.99 14.24
N HIS A 19 17.94 0.05 14.54
CA HIS A 19 18.24 1.44 14.19
C HIS A 19 17.61 2.40 15.22
N ARG A 20 17.94 3.69 15.14
CA ARG A 20 17.54 4.69 16.15
C ARG A 20 16.02 4.83 16.30
N LEU A 21 15.22 4.52 15.29
CA LEU A 21 13.75 4.58 15.36
C LEU A 21 13.11 3.36 16.06
N GLY A 22 13.92 2.39 16.49
CA GLY A 22 13.49 1.31 17.39
C GLY A 22 13.21 1.79 18.82
N ILE A 23 13.52 3.06 19.13
CA ILE A 23 13.15 3.77 20.35
C ILE A 23 12.52 5.10 19.94
N GLN A 24 11.27 5.33 20.34
CA GLN A 24 10.55 6.55 20.02
C GLN A 24 9.76 7.04 21.23
N ALA A 25 9.56 8.35 21.30
CA ALA A 25 8.75 8.98 22.35
C ALA A 25 7.29 9.13 21.89
N PHE A 26 6.39 8.96 22.84
CA PHE A 26 4.95 9.10 22.64
C PHE A 26 4.34 9.87 23.81
N GLN A 27 3.30 10.65 23.54
CA GLN A 27 2.45 11.20 24.57
C GLN A 27 1.44 10.12 24.99
N PRO A 28 1.47 9.62 26.25
CA PRO A 28 0.59 8.56 26.68
C PRO A 28 -0.84 9.06 26.89
N ILE A 29 -1.79 8.21 26.55
CA ILE A 29 -3.23 8.39 26.81
C ILE A 29 -3.70 7.19 27.63
N LEU A 30 -4.49 7.42 28.66
CA LEU A 30 -5.07 6.35 29.48
C LEU A 30 -6.20 5.67 28.72
N ILE A 31 -6.10 4.35 28.64
CA ILE A 31 -7.11 3.47 28.04
C ILE A 31 -7.46 2.35 29.00
N GLU A 32 -8.62 1.72 28.81
CA GLU A 32 -8.99 0.50 29.49
C GLU A 32 -8.30 -0.71 28.82
N GLY A 33 -7.89 -1.69 29.60
CA GLY A 33 -7.24 -2.90 29.11
C GLY A 33 -5.83 -3.11 29.65
N LYS A 34 -5.19 -4.20 29.22
CA LYS A 34 -3.85 -4.60 29.69
C LYS A 34 -2.78 -4.53 28.59
N ALA A 35 -3.15 -4.13 27.38
CA ALA A 35 -2.24 -4.03 26.24
C ALA A 35 -1.93 -2.56 25.92
N ILE A 36 -0.70 -2.30 25.45
CA ILE A 36 -0.30 -1.01 24.92
C ILE A 36 -0.87 -0.90 23.51
N GLN A 37 -1.64 0.14 23.23
CA GLN A 37 -2.08 0.46 21.86
C GLN A 37 -1.06 1.39 21.23
N VAL A 38 -0.48 0.94 20.10
CA VAL A 38 0.55 1.67 19.35
C VAL A 38 -0.04 2.13 18.02
N HIS A 39 0.33 3.34 17.62
CA HIS A 39 -0.13 3.90 16.34
C HIS A 39 0.34 3.04 15.16
N PRO A 40 -0.54 2.63 14.22
CA PRO A 40 -0.19 1.71 13.14
C PRO A 40 0.96 2.17 12.24
N LEU A 41 1.12 3.47 12.02
CA LEU A 41 2.17 3.99 11.14
C LEU A 41 3.59 3.84 11.70
N VAL A 42 3.77 3.64 13.00
CA VAL A 42 5.09 3.41 13.60
C VAL A 42 5.50 1.94 13.62
N CYS A 43 4.60 1.01 13.29
CA CYS A 43 4.89 -0.42 13.25
C CYS A 43 6.07 -0.76 12.34
N THR A 44 6.17 -0.09 11.19
CA THR A 44 7.30 -0.29 10.26
C THR A 44 8.63 0.10 10.89
N ALA A 45 8.68 1.20 11.65
CA ALA A 45 9.90 1.66 12.32
C ALA A 45 10.34 0.72 13.45
N PHE A 46 9.41 0.18 14.22
CA PHE A 46 9.67 -0.81 15.27
C PHE A 46 9.85 -2.23 14.72
N ASN A 47 9.51 -2.49 13.47
CA ASN A 47 9.31 -3.84 12.93
C ASN A 47 8.39 -4.66 13.83
N ALA A 48 7.28 -4.06 14.28
CA ALA A 48 6.33 -4.64 15.21
C ALA A 48 5.05 -5.06 14.51
N ASP A 49 4.47 -6.13 14.99
CA ASP A 49 3.12 -6.59 14.65
C ASP A 49 2.28 -6.80 15.94
N PHE A 50 1.03 -7.18 15.79
CA PHE A 50 0.10 -7.30 16.92
C PHE A 50 -0.22 -8.76 17.27
N ASP A 51 0.74 -9.66 17.06
CA ASP A 51 0.61 -11.09 17.35
C ASP A 51 1.06 -11.49 18.76
N GLY A 52 1.45 -10.53 19.59
CA GLY A 52 1.94 -10.74 20.96
C GLY A 52 3.31 -10.13 21.23
N ASP A 53 3.78 -9.25 20.35
CA ASP A 53 5.04 -8.50 20.55
C ASP A 53 5.06 -7.77 21.88
N GLN A 54 6.24 -7.73 22.50
CA GLN A 54 6.49 -6.99 23.74
C GLN A 54 7.35 -5.75 23.46
N MET A 55 7.06 -4.67 24.19
CA MET A 55 7.87 -3.45 24.16
C MET A 55 8.27 -3.05 25.57
N ALA A 56 9.50 -2.55 25.72
CA ALA A 56 9.93 -1.90 26.96
C ALA A 56 9.42 -0.46 26.99
N VAL A 57 8.95 -0.04 28.16
CA VAL A 57 8.52 1.34 28.44
C VAL A 57 9.54 2.00 29.33
N HIS A 58 10.05 3.16 28.92
CA HIS A 58 10.98 3.95 29.70
C HIS A 58 10.40 5.33 29.98
N LEU A 59 10.58 5.80 31.22
CA LEU A 59 10.10 7.10 31.68
C LEU A 59 11.29 8.07 31.81
N PRO A 60 11.35 9.16 31.05
CA PRO A 60 12.33 10.22 31.27
C PRO A 60 12.06 10.91 32.60
N LEU A 61 13.07 11.05 33.46
CA LEU A 61 12.90 11.61 34.81
C LEU A 61 13.35 13.07 34.93
N GLY A 62 14.44 13.43 34.25
CA GLY A 62 14.98 14.79 34.29
C GLY A 62 14.31 15.72 33.27
N PRO A 63 14.25 17.04 33.54
CA PRO A 63 13.67 18.01 32.61
C PRO A 63 14.40 18.04 31.27
N GLU A 64 15.72 17.85 31.27
CA GLU A 64 16.52 17.75 30.03
C GLU A 64 16.12 16.53 29.21
N ALA A 65 15.98 15.35 29.85
CA ALA A 65 15.57 14.12 29.19
C ALA A 65 14.13 14.21 28.65
N ILE A 66 13.23 14.87 29.36
CA ILE A 66 11.85 15.13 28.91
C ILE A 66 11.87 16.02 27.68
N LEU A 67 12.65 17.10 27.68
CA LEU A 67 12.75 18.03 26.55
C LEU A 67 13.38 17.35 25.31
N GLU A 68 14.46 16.59 25.47
CA GLU A 68 15.04 15.81 24.38
C GLU A 68 14.05 14.79 23.80
N SER A 69 13.28 14.10 24.65
CA SER A 69 12.25 13.16 24.23
C SER A 69 11.16 13.84 23.40
N GLN A 70 10.75 15.05 23.77
CA GLN A 70 9.72 15.81 23.07
C GLN A 70 10.24 16.42 21.75
N LEU A 71 11.45 16.95 21.72
CA LEU A 71 11.97 17.66 20.55
C LEU A 71 12.58 16.73 19.51
N LEU A 72 13.33 15.69 19.95
CA LEU A 72 14.15 14.86 19.07
C LEU A 72 13.57 13.46 18.85
N MET A 73 12.87 12.89 19.83
CA MET A 73 12.46 11.48 19.80
C MET A 73 10.97 11.27 19.55
N LEU A 74 10.15 12.32 19.54
CA LEU A 74 8.71 12.19 19.31
C LEU A 74 8.44 11.53 17.96
N ALA A 75 7.56 10.54 17.92
CA ALA A 75 7.28 9.75 16.74
C ALA A 75 6.79 10.60 15.54
N SER A 76 5.99 11.64 15.81
CA SER A 76 5.52 12.58 14.79
C SER A 76 6.65 13.41 14.14
N HIS A 77 7.79 13.57 14.80
CA HIS A 77 8.95 14.28 14.27
C HIS A 77 9.90 13.36 13.49
N ASN A 78 9.77 12.05 13.63
CA ASN A 78 10.66 11.06 13.02
C ASN A 78 9.99 10.34 11.83
N ILE A 79 9.54 11.11 10.86
CA ILE A 79 8.86 10.60 9.66
C ILE A 79 9.84 9.97 8.67
N LEU A 80 11.09 10.43 8.64
CA LEU A 80 12.11 10.01 7.67
C LEU A 80 13.01 8.90 8.20
N ASN A 81 13.35 7.97 7.32
CA ASN A 81 14.36 6.96 7.57
C ASN A 81 15.76 7.60 7.56
N PRO A 82 16.54 7.46 8.63
CA PRO A 82 17.89 8.07 8.72
C PRO A 82 18.89 7.50 7.72
N ALA A 83 18.67 6.30 7.18
CA ALA A 83 19.59 5.65 6.25
C ALA A 83 19.56 6.27 4.85
N ASN A 84 18.37 6.61 4.33
CA ASN A 84 18.19 7.05 2.95
C ASN A 84 17.31 8.30 2.78
N GLY A 85 16.80 8.87 3.89
CA GLY A 85 15.94 10.05 3.85
C GLY A 85 14.55 9.83 3.24
N SER A 86 14.16 8.59 2.94
CA SER A 86 12.81 8.29 2.47
C SER A 86 11.81 8.23 3.64
N PRO A 87 10.53 8.53 3.43
CA PRO A 87 9.52 8.36 4.47
C PRO A 87 9.46 6.91 4.97
N ILE A 88 9.50 6.70 6.30
CA ILE A 88 9.34 5.40 6.94
C ILE A 88 7.92 5.21 7.46
N THR A 89 7.26 6.30 7.90
CA THR A 89 5.86 6.31 8.32
C THR A 89 4.94 6.35 7.10
N VAL A 90 4.81 5.22 6.43
CA VAL A 90 4.00 5.07 5.22
C VAL A 90 2.85 4.12 5.51
N PRO A 91 1.64 4.38 5.01
CA PRO A 91 0.54 3.42 5.08
C PRO A 91 0.96 2.03 4.59
N SER A 92 0.46 0.99 5.23
CA SER A 92 0.74 -0.41 4.92
C SER A 92 -0.51 -1.26 5.01
N GLN A 93 -0.46 -2.46 4.43
CA GLN A 93 -1.54 -3.45 4.51
C GLN A 93 -2.92 -2.85 4.15
N ASP A 94 -3.91 -2.95 5.04
CA ASP A 94 -5.28 -2.53 4.80
C ASP A 94 -5.43 -1.03 4.51
N MET A 95 -4.54 -0.19 5.06
CA MET A 95 -4.53 1.24 4.74
C MET A 95 -4.23 1.48 3.26
N VAL A 96 -3.23 0.78 2.71
CA VAL A 96 -2.88 0.88 1.29
C VAL A 96 -3.99 0.30 0.43
N LEU A 97 -4.52 -0.86 0.82
CA LEU A 97 -5.57 -1.55 0.07
C LEU A 97 -6.85 -0.69 -0.03
N GLY A 98 -7.26 -0.06 1.08
CA GLY A 98 -8.42 0.83 1.10
C GLY A 98 -8.24 2.07 0.22
N LEU A 99 -7.07 2.71 0.26
CA LEU A 99 -6.74 3.86 -0.57
C LEU A 99 -6.63 3.47 -2.06
N TYR A 100 -6.07 2.30 -2.36
CA TYR A 100 -6.01 1.77 -3.71
C TYR A 100 -7.42 1.49 -4.26
N TYR A 101 -8.26 0.77 -3.51
CA TYR A 101 -9.65 0.49 -3.88
C TYR A 101 -10.43 1.77 -4.17
N MET A 102 -10.30 2.78 -3.30
CA MET A 102 -10.99 4.05 -3.44
C MET A 102 -10.60 4.80 -4.73
N THR A 103 -9.32 4.75 -5.11
CA THR A 103 -8.78 5.55 -6.23
C THR A 103 -8.77 4.82 -7.57
N LYS A 104 -9.09 3.52 -7.58
CA LYS A 104 -9.19 2.72 -8.79
C LYS A 104 -10.45 3.07 -9.58
N GLU A 105 -10.34 3.18 -10.91
CA GLU A 105 -11.48 3.41 -11.79
C GLU A 105 -12.21 2.10 -12.13
N LYS A 106 -13.52 2.18 -12.23
CA LYS A 106 -14.40 1.12 -12.73
C LYS A 106 -15.22 1.64 -13.90
N LYS A 107 -15.24 0.90 -14.99
CA LYS A 107 -16.02 1.26 -16.19
C LYS A 107 -17.30 0.44 -16.24
N SER A 108 -18.37 1.05 -16.73
CA SER A 108 -19.62 0.34 -16.98
C SER A 108 -19.43 -0.76 -18.03
N THR A 109 -19.97 -1.92 -17.74
CA THR A 109 -20.08 -3.05 -18.68
C THR A 109 -21.55 -3.32 -18.98
N LYS A 110 -21.81 -4.27 -19.89
CA LYS A 110 -23.20 -4.65 -20.24
C LYS A 110 -23.97 -5.21 -19.05
N ASP A 111 -23.28 -5.85 -18.13
CA ASP A 111 -23.85 -6.55 -16.98
C ASP A 111 -23.86 -5.72 -15.71
N GLU A 112 -22.98 -4.71 -15.62
CA GLU A 112 -22.84 -3.85 -14.44
C GLU A 112 -22.69 -2.38 -14.84
N VAL A 113 -23.65 -1.56 -14.45
CA VAL A 113 -23.69 -0.13 -14.73
C VAL A 113 -23.15 0.63 -13.51
N VAL A 114 -22.08 1.41 -13.70
CA VAL A 114 -21.49 2.29 -12.68
C VAL A 114 -22.30 3.59 -12.65
N LYS A 115 -22.89 3.89 -11.49
CA LYS A 115 -23.69 5.11 -11.33
C LYS A 115 -22.79 6.34 -11.37
N GLY A 116 -23.19 7.34 -12.14
CA GLY A 116 -22.49 8.60 -12.19
C GLY A 116 -21.33 8.66 -13.20
N GLU A 117 -21.07 7.62 -13.98
CA GLU A 117 -20.04 7.63 -15.00
C GLU A 117 -20.29 8.71 -16.06
N GLY A 118 -19.26 9.51 -16.36
CA GLY A 118 -19.32 10.58 -17.38
C GLY A 118 -20.01 11.87 -16.96
N ILE A 119 -20.57 11.94 -15.75
CA ILE A 119 -21.20 13.16 -15.23
C ILE A 119 -20.13 14.25 -15.01
N THR A 120 -20.50 15.48 -15.34
CA THR A 120 -19.65 16.65 -15.11
C THR A 120 -20.16 17.42 -13.89
N PHE A 121 -19.28 17.62 -12.91
CA PHE A 121 -19.55 18.36 -11.68
C PHE A 121 -18.83 19.69 -11.68
N TYR A 122 -19.44 20.69 -11.07
CA TYR A 122 -18.90 22.05 -10.99
C TYR A 122 -17.86 22.20 -9.86
N SER A 123 -18.00 21.44 -8.77
CA SER A 123 -17.11 21.52 -7.60
C SER A 123 -16.92 20.18 -6.93
N PHE A 124 -15.90 20.07 -6.07
CA PHE A 124 -15.67 18.88 -5.24
C PHE A 124 -16.79 18.62 -4.23
N GLU A 125 -17.43 19.71 -3.73
CA GLU A 125 -18.57 19.60 -2.82
C GLU A 125 -19.78 18.93 -3.49
N GLU A 126 -20.05 19.29 -4.75
CA GLU A 126 -21.12 18.68 -5.54
C GLU A 126 -20.89 17.19 -5.74
N VAL A 127 -19.64 16.76 -6.02
CA VAL A 127 -19.28 15.33 -6.11
C VAL A 127 -19.57 14.60 -4.80
N LYS A 128 -19.22 15.21 -3.67
CA LYS A 128 -19.42 14.67 -2.33
C LYS A 128 -20.90 14.48 -2.01
N ILE A 129 -21.73 15.48 -2.33
CA ILE A 129 -23.17 15.41 -2.15
C ILE A 129 -23.75 14.29 -3.04
N ALA A 130 -23.34 14.21 -4.31
CA ALA A 130 -23.79 13.19 -5.24
C ALA A 130 -23.40 11.77 -4.78
N HIS A 131 -22.21 11.62 -4.23
CA HIS A 131 -21.78 10.34 -3.66
C HIS A 131 -22.59 9.96 -2.42
N ASN A 132 -22.80 10.89 -1.49
CA ASN A 132 -23.58 10.65 -0.27
C ASN A 132 -25.06 10.32 -0.56
N GLU A 133 -25.61 10.90 -1.63
CA GLU A 133 -26.97 10.58 -2.09
C GLU A 133 -27.05 9.27 -2.91
N GLY A 134 -25.93 8.57 -3.13
CA GLY A 134 -25.87 7.35 -3.91
C GLY A 134 -26.13 7.54 -5.41
N LYS A 135 -25.91 8.76 -5.92
CA LYS A 135 -26.03 9.11 -7.35
C LYS A 135 -24.73 8.87 -8.13
N ALA A 136 -23.59 8.86 -7.43
CA ALA A 136 -22.28 8.59 -8.00
C ALA A 136 -21.55 7.53 -7.16
N ASP A 137 -21.11 6.47 -7.81
CA ASP A 137 -20.31 5.42 -7.19
C ASP A 137 -18.87 5.88 -6.96
N LEU A 138 -18.21 5.32 -5.95
CA LEU A 138 -16.86 5.69 -5.53
C LEU A 138 -15.84 5.60 -6.68
N ASN A 139 -15.94 4.56 -7.50
CA ASN A 139 -15.01 4.23 -8.58
C ASN A 139 -15.45 4.78 -9.95
N ALA A 140 -16.55 5.56 -9.98
CA ALA A 140 -17.09 6.15 -11.21
C ALA A 140 -16.12 7.20 -11.78
N LEU A 141 -15.86 7.11 -13.09
CA LEU A 141 -15.11 8.11 -13.84
C LEU A 141 -15.98 9.33 -14.10
N ILE A 142 -15.58 10.48 -13.59
CA ILE A 142 -16.32 11.74 -13.64
C ILE A 142 -15.46 12.87 -14.21
N LYS A 143 -16.08 13.96 -14.58
CA LYS A 143 -15.40 15.20 -14.90
C LYS A 143 -15.70 16.24 -13.85
N VAL A 144 -14.67 16.89 -13.32
CA VAL A 144 -14.82 17.90 -12.29
C VAL A 144 -13.93 19.09 -12.57
N ARG A 145 -14.42 20.27 -12.24
CA ARG A 145 -13.63 21.49 -12.27
C ARG A 145 -12.74 21.53 -11.04
N ALA A 146 -11.43 21.44 -11.23
CA ALA A 146 -10.44 21.52 -10.17
C ALA A 146 -9.47 22.66 -10.42
N ASN A 147 -8.92 23.19 -9.35
CA ASN A 147 -7.79 24.11 -9.41
C ASN A 147 -6.52 23.26 -9.38
N ASP A 148 -5.72 23.35 -10.42
CA ASP A 148 -4.44 22.66 -10.51
C ASP A 148 -3.32 23.68 -10.68
N LEU A 149 -2.11 23.32 -10.24
CA LEU A 149 -0.94 24.17 -10.37
C LEU A 149 -0.42 24.08 -11.81
N ASN A 150 -0.27 25.24 -12.45
CA ASN A 150 0.40 25.34 -13.73
C ASN A 150 1.91 25.14 -13.60
N GLU A 151 2.61 25.00 -14.73
CA GLU A 151 4.09 24.95 -14.79
C GLU A 151 4.78 26.14 -14.12
N ASN A 152 4.04 27.23 -13.86
CA ASN A 152 4.50 28.44 -13.17
C ASN A 152 4.05 28.51 -11.71
N ASP A 153 3.55 27.42 -11.11
CA ASP A 153 2.99 27.35 -9.76
C ASP A 153 1.76 28.28 -9.53
N GLU A 154 1.05 28.68 -10.60
CA GLU A 154 -0.19 29.44 -10.49
C GLU A 154 -1.41 28.48 -10.54
N LEU A 155 -2.43 28.78 -9.72
CA LEU A 155 -3.67 28.01 -9.68
C LEU A 155 -4.52 28.32 -10.92
N GLU A 156 -4.68 27.36 -11.80
CA GLU A 156 -5.55 27.41 -12.96
C GLU A 156 -6.73 26.45 -12.81
N SER A 157 -7.93 26.95 -13.11
CA SER A 157 -9.14 26.15 -13.04
C SER A 157 -9.35 25.35 -14.33
N LYS A 158 -9.15 24.04 -14.26
CA LYS A 158 -9.31 23.12 -15.39
C LYS A 158 -10.39 22.08 -15.12
N ILE A 159 -11.04 21.61 -16.19
CA ILE A 159 -11.89 20.40 -16.09
C ILE A 159 -10.97 19.20 -16.24
N ILE A 160 -10.90 18.40 -15.18
CA ILE A 160 -10.11 17.19 -15.13
C ILE A 160 -11.03 15.96 -15.14
N GLU A 161 -10.58 14.91 -15.79
CA GLU A 161 -11.19 13.59 -15.72
C GLU A 161 -10.57 12.80 -14.57
N THR A 162 -11.42 12.38 -13.63
CA THR A 162 -10.99 11.76 -12.37
C THR A 162 -12.07 10.82 -11.83
N THR A 163 -11.83 10.17 -10.70
CA THR A 163 -12.83 9.35 -10.02
C THR A 163 -13.35 10.07 -8.78
N VAL A 164 -14.56 9.71 -8.34
CA VAL A 164 -15.14 10.21 -7.09
C VAL A 164 -14.19 9.98 -5.92
N GLY A 165 -13.59 8.79 -5.83
CA GLY A 165 -12.64 8.47 -4.76
C GLY A 165 -11.38 9.33 -4.77
N ARG A 166 -10.83 9.69 -5.95
CA ARG A 166 -9.69 10.61 -6.03
C ARG A 166 -10.07 12.02 -5.58
N VAL A 167 -11.29 12.47 -5.86
CA VAL A 167 -11.79 13.76 -5.34
C VAL A 167 -11.83 13.75 -3.83
N LEU A 168 -12.38 12.68 -3.21
CA LEU A 168 -12.42 12.55 -1.75
C LEU A 168 -11.02 12.48 -1.13
N PHE A 169 -10.07 11.82 -1.79
CA PHE A 169 -8.68 11.78 -1.34
C PHE A 169 -8.04 13.17 -1.35
N ASN A 170 -8.26 13.95 -2.42
CA ASN A 170 -7.68 15.29 -2.55
C ASN A 170 -8.23 16.31 -1.55
N GLU A 171 -9.35 16.03 -0.88
CA GLU A 171 -9.84 16.85 0.22
C GLU A 171 -8.90 16.83 1.44
N VAL A 172 -8.19 15.73 1.62
CA VAL A 172 -7.24 15.55 2.73
C VAL A 172 -5.84 16.03 2.38
N VAL A 173 -5.53 16.11 1.08
CA VAL A 173 -4.22 16.56 0.58
C VAL A 173 -4.08 18.07 0.80
N PRO A 174 -2.94 18.56 1.35
CA PRO A 174 -2.66 19.98 1.46
C PRO A 174 -2.66 20.65 0.07
N GLU A 175 -3.23 21.85 -0.04
CA GLU A 175 -3.33 22.60 -1.31
C GLU A 175 -1.98 22.82 -2.00
N SER A 176 -0.92 22.98 -1.21
CA SER A 176 0.46 23.13 -1.69
C SER A 176 0.99 21.94 -2.50
N ALA A 177 0.41 20.75 -2.34
CA ALA A 177 0.85 19.55 -3.05
C ALA A 177 0.22 19.37 -4.44
N GLY A 178 -0.77 20.23 -4.80
CA GLY A 178 -1.51 20.14 -6.05
C GLY A 178 -2.49 18.95 -6.09
N TYR A 179 -3.23 18.82 -7.19
CA TYR A 179 -4.21 17.76 -7.35
C TYR A 179 -3.56 16.42 -7.73
N ILE A 180 -3.86 15.37 -6.98
CA ILE A 180 -3.31 14.02 -7.18
C ILE A 180 -4.35 13.19 -7.96
N ASN A 181 -4.06 12.90 -9.22
CA ASN A 181 -4.94 12.12 -10.11
C ASN A 181 -4.31 10.82 -10.57
N GLN A 182 -4.01 9.94 -9.61
CA GLN A 182 -3.44 8.61 -9.90
C GLN A 182 -3.98 7.57 -8.93
N VAL A 183 -3.82 6.29 -9.29
CA VAL A 183 -4.12 5.18 -8.38
C VAL A 183 -3.08 5.16 -7.26
N LEU A 184 -3.54 5.02 -6.03
CA LEU A 184 -2.68 5.07 -4.84
C LEU A 184 -2.12 3.68 -4.53
N THR A 185 -0.90 3.45 -4.93
CA THR A 185 -0.10 2.28 -4.54
C THR A 185 0.81 2.63 -3.36
N LYS A 186 1.38 1.64 -2.69
CA LYS A 186 2.36 1.86 -1.61
C LYS A 186 3.55 2.73 -2.05
N LYS A 187 3.99 2.56 -3.30
CA LYS A 187 5.08 3.36 -3.88
C LYS A 187 4.64 4.80 -4.11
N SER A 188 3.49 5.01 -4.76
CA SER A 188 2.97 6.37 -5.02
C SER A 188 2.67 7.13 -3.72
N LEU A 189 2.14 6.46 -2.70
CA LEU A 189 1.91 7.06 -1.38
C LEU A 189 3.22 7.52 -0.73
N ARG A 190 4.28 6.73 -0.80
CA ARG A 190 5.61 7.12 -0.29
C ARG A 190 6.12 8.38 -0.99
N ASP A 191 6.00 8.45 -2.31
CA ASP A 191 6.44 9.60 -3.10
C ASP A 191 5.61 10.86 -2.78
N ILE A 192 4.30 10.72 -2.62
CA ILE A 192 3.38 11.79 -2.22
C ILE A 192 3.74 12.31 -0.82
N ILE A 193 3.92 11.44 0.16
CA ILE A 193 4.31 11.82 1.53
C ILE A 193 5.65 12.54 1.52
N GLY A 194 6.62 12.05 0.76
CA GLY A 194 7.93 12.70 0.60
C GLY A 194 7.83 14.10 -0.03
N ARG A 195 6.92 14.30 -0.98
CA ARG A 195 6.64 15.60 -1.60
C ARG A 195 5.96 16.54 -0.62
N ILE A 196 4.92 16.09 0.07
CA ILE A 196 4.20 16.89 1.07
C ILE A 196 5.16 17.36 2.18
N LEU A 197 5.98 16.47 2.71
CA LEU A 197 6.95 16.82 3.76
C LEU A 197 7.96 17.89 3.33
N LYS A 198 8.29 17.98 2.04
CA LYS A 198 9.16 19.02 1.49
C LYS A 198 8.46 20.36 1.31
N MET A 199 7.16 20.35 1.08
CA MET A 199 6.36 21.54 0.78
C MET A 199 5.68 22.12 2.02
N THR A 200 5.40 21.28 3.03
CA THR A 200 4.70 21.64 4.26
C THR A 200 5.59 21.45 5.48
N SER A 201 5.01 21.66 6.65
CA SER A 201 5.67 21.41 7.93
C SER A 201 5.51 19.94 8.39
N VAL A 202 6.38 19.52 9.32
CA VAL A 202 6.30 18.18 9.92
C VAL A 202 4.95 17.94 10.62
N PRO A 203 4.39 18.88 11.42
CA PRO A 203 3.06 18.72 12.02
C PRO A 203 1.94 18.53 10.99
N GLU A 204 1.92 19.35 9.93
CA GLU A 204 0.90 19.23 8.87
C GLU A 204 1.00 17.89 8.13
N THR A 205 2.24 17.41 7.91
CA THR A 205 2.45 16.07 7.34
C THR A 205 1.96 14.97 8.27
N ALA A 206 2.14 15.12 9.59
CA ALA A 206 1.63 14.16 10.58
C ALA A 206 0.09 14.13 10.59
N ASP A 207 -0.56 15.29 10.54
CA ASP A 207 -2.02 15.39 10.44
C ASP A 207 -2.55 14.77 9.13
N PHE A 208 -1.85 14.99 8.03
CA PHE A 208 -2.14 14.34 6.75
C PHE A 208 -2.03 12.81 6.86
N LEU A 209 -0.97 12.30 7.48
CA LEU A 209 -0.76 10.87 7.71
C LEU A 209 -1.88 10.24 8.55
N ASP A 210 -2.35 10.93 9.58
CA ASP A 210 -3.47 10.46 10.40
C ASP A 210 -4.77 10.39 9.61
N LYS A 211 -5.05 11.39 8.80
CA LYS A 211 -6.26 11.43 7.96
C LYS A 211 -6.24 10.33 6.90
N ILE A 212 -5.12 10.10 6.21
CA ILE A 212 -5.03 9.02 5.20
C ILE A 212 -5.09 7.63 5.84
N LYS A 213 -4.56 7.45 7.05
CA LYS A 213 -4.70 6.21 7.82
C LYS A 213 -6.18 5.91 8.08
N GLU A 214 -6.91 6.88 8.62
CA GLU A 214 -8.34 6.74 8.93
C GLU A 214 -9.17 6.48 7.66
N MET A 215 -8.89 7.23 6.59
CA MET A 215 -9.51 7.04 5.28
C MET A 215 -9.22 5.64 4.71
N GLY A 216 -7.97 5.19 4.77
CA GLY A 216 -7.57 3.86 4.30
C GLY A 216 -8.32 2.74 5.00
N PHE A 217 -8.41 2.75 6.32
CA PHE A 217 -9.18 1.76 7.07
C PHE A 217 -10.67 1.84 6.79
N THR A 218 -11.24 3.05 6.70
CA THR A 218 -12.65 3.25 6.40
C THR A 218 -13.04 2.67 5.04
N PHE A 219 -12.23 2.91 4.00
CA PHE A 219 -12.54 2.40 2.66
C PHE A 219 -12.16 0.93 2.48
N ALA A 220 -11.20 0.39 3.21
CA ALA A 220 -10.95 -1.06 3.26
C ALA A 220 -12.16 -1.78 3.87
N PHE A 221 -12.71 -1.26 4.96
CA PHE A 221 -13.91 -1.79 5.60
C PHE A 221 -15.15 -1.67 4.69
N LYS A 222 -15.42 -0.50 4.12
CA LYS A 222 -16.56 -0.28 3.21
C LYS A 222 -16.46 -1.11 1.93
N GLY A 223 -15.25 -1.33 1.43
CA GLY A 223 -14.99 -2.16 0.26
C GLY A 223 -15.25 -3.65 0.50
N GLY A 224 -15.26 -4.08 1.77
CA GLY A 224 -15.50 -5.49 2.13
C GLY A 224 -14.51 -6.45 1.48
N LEU A 225 -13.25 -6.01 1.34
CA LEU A 225 -12.21 -6.72 0.58
C LEU A 225 -11.82 -8.02 1.29
N SER A 226 -12.18 -9.13 0.69
CA SER A 226 -11.83 -10.48 1.13
C SER A 226 -11.41 -11.32 -0.08
N PHE A 227 -10.72 -12.41 0.15
CA PHE A 227 -10.30 -13.32 -0.92
C PHE A 227 -10.54 -14.77 -0.53
N SER A 228 -10.69 -15.59 -1.53
CA SER A 228 -10.81 -17.04 -1.43
C SER A 228 -9.82 -17.72 -2.37
N LEU A 229 -9.62 -19.02 -2.22
CA LEU A 229 -8.82 -19.80 -3.19
C LEU A 229 -9.42 -19.78 -4.60
N GLY A 230 -10.73 -19.48 -4.72
CA GLY A 230 -11.41 -19.34 -6.01
C GLY A 230 -10.99 -18.09 -6.80
N ASP A 231 -10.48 -17.07 -6.12
CA ASP A 231 -10.05 -15.82 -6.74
C ASP A 231 -8.65 -15.92 -7.39
N ILE A 232 -7.93 -17.02 -7.12
CA ILE A 232 -6.67 -17.34 -7.78
C ILE A 232 -7.00 -18.10 -9.06
N ILE A 233 -6.88 -17.39 -10.19
CA ILE A 233 -7.17 -17.95 -11.50
C ILE A 233 -5.94 -18.64 -12.04
N ILE A 234 -6.06 -19.95 -12.26
CA ILE A 234 -4.99 -20.76 -12.86
C ILE A 234 -5.10 -20.65 -14.38
N PRO A 235 -4.03 -20.24 -15.11
CA PRO A 235 -4.05 -20.21 -16.56
C PRO A 235 -4.21 -21.60 -17.18
N ASP A 236 -5.07 -21.75 -18.18
CA ASP A 236 -5.27 -23.02 -18.89
C ASP A 236 -4.02 -23.53 -19.60
N GLU A 237 -3.12 -22.62 -19.92
CA GLU A 237 -1.85 -22.87 -20.60
C GLU A 237 -0.77 -23.47 -19.67
N LYS A 238 -0.97 -23.47 -18.34
CA LYS A 238 -0.02 -23.93 -17.32
C LYS A 238 0.57 -25.30 -17.65
N HIS A 239 -0.29 -26.30 -17.88
CA HIS A 239 0.15 -27.68 -18.14
C HIS A 239 1.02 -27.78 -19.42
N LYS A 240 0.64 -27.08 -20.49
CA LYS A 240 1.43 -27.07 -21.74
C LYS A 240 2.80 -26.45 -21.56
N MET A 241 2.91 -25.39 -20.76
CA MET A 241 4.17 -24.72 -20.47
C MET A 241 5.09 -25.63 -19.62
N ILE A 242 4.53 -26.30 -18.62
CA ILE A 242 5.28 -27.27 -17.80
C ILE A 242 5.74 -28.46 -18.62
N ASP A 243 4.89 -29.01 -19.49
CA ASP A 243 5.26 -30.12 -20.37
C ASP A 243 6.37 -29.76 -21.33
N SER A 244 6.33 -28.54 -21.90
CA SER A 244 7.41 -28.01 -22.74
C SER A 244 8.73 -27.88 -21.99
N ALA A 245 8.68 -27.32 -20.76
CA ALA A 245 9.86 -27.20 -19.92
C ALA A 245 10.46 -28.57 -19.55
N ASN A 246 9.62 -29.56 -19.23
CA ASN A 246 10.06 -30.93 -18.96
C ASN A 246 10.75 -31.56 -20.17
N GLN A 247 10.21 -31.37 -21.40
CA GLN A 247 10.85 -31.87 -22.63
C GLN A 247 12.22 -31.25 -22.84
N GLU A 248 12.40 -29.97 -22.57
CA GLU A 248 13.69 -29.30 -22.65
C GLU A 248 14.67 -29.83 -21.62
N VAL A 249 14.23 -30.03 -20.37
CA VAL A 249 15.03 -30.63 -19.30
C VAL A 249 15.46 -32.05 -19.65
N ASP A 250 14.57 -32.88 -20.22
CA ASP A 250 14.88 -34.23 -20.66
C ASP A 250 15.93 -34.23 -21.76
N SER A 251 15.88 -33.29 -22.70
CA SER A 251 16.90 -33.08 -23.74
C SER A 251 18.24 -32.72 -23.10
N ILE A 252 18.29 -31.81 -22.13
CA ILE A 252 19.52 -31.44 -21.41
C ILE A 252 20.11 -32.65 -20.69
N MET A 253 19.24 -33.42 -19.99
CA MET A 253 19.66 -34.64 -19.31
C MET A 253 20.22 -35.70 -20.28
N SER A 254 19.60 -35.84 -21.45
CA SER A 254 20.11 -36.73 -22.52
C SER A 254 21.49 -36.28 -23.01
N ASN A 255 21.71 -35.00 -23.24
CA ASN A 255 23.02 -34.45 -23.64
C ASN A 255 24.08 -34.68 -22.57
N TYR A 256 23.74 -34.55 -21.31
CA TYR A 256 24.62 -34.86 -20.18
C TYR A 256 24.97 -36.33 -20.12
N ASN A 257 24.00 -37.22 -20.29
CA ASN A 257 24.23 -38.68 -20.27
C ASN A 257 25.10 -39.14 -21.48
N MET A 258 25.02 -38.44 -22.60
CA MET A 258 25.90 -38.66 -23.77
C MET A 258 27.31 -38.07 -23.59
N GLY A 259 27.58 -37.36 -22.50
CA GLY A 259 28.87 -36.72 -22.26
C GLY A 259 29.13 -35.44 -23.07
N LEU A 260 28.11 -34.85 -23.68
CA LEU A 260 28.23 -33.63 -24.49
C LEU A 260 28.35 -32.35 -23.66
N ILE A 261 27.85 -32.35 -22.43
CA ILE A 261 27.90 -31.22 -21.52
C ILE A 261 28.41 -31.65 -20.14
N THR A 262 29.00 -30.72 -19.40
CA THR A 262 29.49 -30.92 -18.05
C THR A 262 28.34 -30.89 -17.03
N ASN A 263 28.56 -31.36 -15.80
CA ASN A 263 27.56 -31.31 -14.73
C ASN A 263 27.17 -29.87 -14.39
N ASN A 264 28.12 -28.92 -14.41
CA ASN A 264 27.83 -27.50 -14.15
C ASN A 264 26.98 -26.88 -15.26
N GLU A 265 27.27 -27.20 -16.52
CA GLU A 265 26.46 -26.73 -17.66
C GLU A 265 25.04 -27.29 -17.60
N ARG A 266 24.90 -28.59 -17.33
CA ARG A 266 23.58 -29.22 -17.11
C ARG A 266 22.80 -28.48 -16.03
N TYR A 267 23.41 -28.25 -14.84
CA TYR A 267 22.78 -27.58 -13.71
C TYR A 267 22.31 -26.17 -14.07
N ASN A 268 23.18 -25.39 -14.73
CA ASN A 268 22.83 -24.02 -15.13
C ASN A 268 21.71 -24.01 -16.19
N GLN A 269 21.78 -24.89 -17.21
CA GLN A 269 20.76 -24.97 -18.25
C GLN A 269 19.39 -25.36 -17.69
N VAL A 270 19.32 -26.30 -16.75
CA VAL A 270 18.07 -26.70 -16.10
C VAL A 270 17.49 -25.55 -15.27
N ILE A 271 18.33 -24.80 -14.54
CA ILE A 271 17.87 -23.60 -13.82
C ILE A 271 17.35 -22.53 -14.78
N ASP A 272 18.04 -22.29 -15.89
CA ASP A 272 17.63 -21.32 -16.90
C ASP A 272 16.26 -21.66 -17.50
N VAL A 273 16.01 -22.94 -17.82
CA VAL A 273 14.71 -23.39 -18.33
C VAL A 273 13.61 -23.13 -17.31
N TRP A 274 13.78 -23.53 -16.06
CA TRP A 274 12.77 -23.34 -15.04
C TRP A 274 12.56 -21.86 -14.67
N THR A 275 13.63 -21.06 -14.64
CA THR A 275 13.53 -19.63 -14.39
C THR A 275 12.76 -18.91 -15.51
N SER A 276 13.03 -19.25 -16.76
CA SER A 276 12.31 -18.70 -17.90
C SER A 276 10.84 -19.12 -17.92
N SER A 277 10.57 -20.41 -17.66
CA SER A 277 9.21 -20.95 -17.62
C SER A 277 8.41 -20.31 -16.48
N ASN A 278 9.00 -20.17 -15.29
CA ASN A 278 8.36 -19.53 -14.15
C ASN A 278 8.07 -18.04 -14.42
N ALA A 279 9.00 -17.31 -15.02
CA ALA A 279 8.78 -15.91 -15.40
C ALA A 279 7.61 -15.77 -16.39
N SER A 280 7.56 -16.61 -17.42
CA SER A 280 6.49 -16.60 -18.42
C SER A 280 5.13 -16.98 -17.83
N LEU A 281 5.10 -17.99 -16.96
CA LEU A 281 3.87 -18.39 -16.26
C LEU A 281 3.36 -17.29 -15.31
N THR A 282 4.28 -16.65 -14.59
CA THR A 282 3.95 -15.53 -13.68
C THR A 282 3.34 -14.36 -14.45
N GLU A 283 3.91 -13.99 -15.59
CA GLU A 283 3.37 -12.92 -16.45
C GLU A 283 1.97 -13.26 -16.95
N LEU A 284 1.77 -14.51 -17.41
CA LEU A 284 0.47 -14.99 -17.88
C LEU A 284 -0.58 -14.99 -16.76
N ALA A 285 -0.21 -15.49 -15.58
CA ALA A 285 -1.09 -15.51 -14.40
C ALA A 285 -1.49 -14.08 -13.98
N MET A 286 -0.54 -13.16 -13.92
CA MET A 286 -0.82 -11.75 -13.62
C MET A 286 -1.75 -11.11 -14.62
N LYS A 287 -1.56 -11.38 -15.91
CA LYS A 287 -2.45 -10.88 -16.95
C LYS A 287 -3.86 -11.39 -16.78
N ARG A 288 -4.05 -12.69 -16.54
CA ARG A 288 -5.37 -13.30 -16.31
C ARG A 288 -6.09 -12.70 -15.08
N ILE A 289 -5.38 -12.59 -13.95
CA ILE A 289 -5.95 -12.02 -12.72
C ILE A 289 -6.25 -10.53 -12.90
N SER A 290 -5.43 -9.79 -13.67
CA SER A 290 -5.66 -8.37 -13.93
C SER A 290 -6.85 -8.08 -14.83
N GLU A 291 -7.21 -9.01 -15.71
CA GLU A 291 -8.37 -8.92 -16.60
C GLU A 291 -9.68 -9.34 -15.89
N ASP A 292 -9.57 -10.12 -14.82
CA ASP A 292 -10.71 -10.59 -14.04
C ASP A 292 -11.38 -9.42 -13.30
N GLN A 293 -12.73 -9.39 -13.31
CA GLN A 293 -13.55 -8.38 -12.67
C GLN A 293 -13.08 -6.93 -12.96
N GLN A 294 -12.54 -6.66 -14.14
CA GLN A 294 -11.93 -5.37 -14.51
C GLN A 294 -10.77 -4.95 -13.58
N GLY A 295 -10.04 -5.93 -13.04
CA GLY A 295 -8.96 -5.70 -12.09
C GLY A 295 -9.42 -5.43 -10.64
N PHE A 296 -10.69 -5.67 -10.30
CA PHE A 296 -11.20 -5.63 -8.93
C PHE A 296 -11.14 -7.01 -8.24
N ASN A 297 -10.44 -7.98 -8.84
CA ASN A 297 -10.08 -9.20 -8.13
C ASN A 297 -9.26 -8.86 -6.89
N SER A 298 -9.68 -9.36 -5.71
CA SER A 298 -9.07 -9.00 -4.43
C SER A 298 -7.60 -9.37 -4.34
N VAL A 299 -7.21 -10.52 -4.91
CA VAL A 299 -5.81 -10.96 -4.95
C VAL A 299 -4.96 -10.03 -5.80
N TYR A 300 -5.47 -9.65 -6.97
CA TYR A 300 -4.82 -8.67 -7.84
C TYR A 300 -4.63 -7.31 -7.15
N MET A 301 -5.69 -6.81 -6.50
CA MET A 301 -5.61 -5.53 -5.78
C MET A 301 -4.58 -5.55 -4.64
N MET A 302 -4.47 -6.66 -3.90
CA MET A 302 -3.45 -6.79 -2.84
C MET A 302 -2.03 -6.78 -3.38
N LEU A 303 -1.80 -7.41 -4.53
CA LEU A 303 -0.49 -7.48 -5.18
C LEU A 303 -0.11 -6.14 -5.83
N ASP A 304 -0.98 -5.60 -6.68
CA ASP A 304 -0.72 -4.38 -7.46
C ASP A 304 -0.60 -3.14 -6.57
N SER A 305 -1.41 -3.05 -5.51
CA SER A 305 -1.31 -1.98 -4.52
C SER A 305 0.00 -2.02 -3.72
N GLY A 306 0.66 -3.17 -3.63
CA GLY A 306 1.79 -3.41 -2.73
C GLY A 306 1.39 -3.47 -1.26
N ALA A 307 0.11 -3.72 -0.97
CA ALA A 307 -0.39 -3.86 0.40
C ALA A 307 0.17 -5.14 1.06
N ARG A 308 0.04 -6.27 0.38
CA ARG A 308 0.59 -7.56 0.81
C ARG A 308 0.68 -8.52 -0.37
N GLY A 309 1.59 -9.50 -0.25
CA GLY A 309 1.79 -10.56 -1.24
C GLY A 309 3.05 -10.38 -2.07
N CYS A 310 3.42 -11.46 -2.74
CA CYS A 310 4.50 -11.51 -3.70
C CYS A 310 4.05 -12.37 -4.88
N LEU A 311 4.43 -11.99 -6.08
CA LEU A 311 4.11 -12.72 -7.31
C LEU A 311 4.55 -14.20 -7.26
N LEU A 312 5.71 -14.49 -6.68
CA LEU A 312 6.21 -15.85 -6.51
C LEU A 312 5.28 -16.68 -5.64
N TYR A 313 4.83 -16.17 -4.50
CA TYR A 313 3.92 -16.91 -3.62
C TYR A 313 2.52 -17.09 -4.22
N THR A 314 2.10 -16.25 -5.12
CA THR A 314 0.82 -16.40 -5.81
C THR A 314 0.89 -17.52 -6.85
N SER A 315 2.02 -17.68 -7.53
CA SER A 315 2.25 -18.82 -8.44
C SER A 315 2.40 -20.15 -7.68
N ASP A 316 3.10 -20.16 -6.54
CA ASP A 316 3.25 -21.34 -5.68
C ASP A 316 1.89 -21.80 -5.11
N ALA A 317 1.03 -20.86 -4.67
CA ALA A 317 -0.32 -21.19 -4.22
C ALA A 317 -1.22 -21.78 -5.33
N ALA A 318 -0.96 -21.45 -6.59
CA ALA A 318 -1.63 -22.07 -7.73
C ALA A 318 -1.14 -23.52 -7.95
N ASP A 319 0.12 -23.84 -7.60
CA ASP A 319 0.66 -25.19 -7.68
C ASP A 319 0.11 -26.11 -6.57
N ASP A 320 -0.04 -25.60 -5.34
CA ASP A 320 -0.61 -26.35 -4.21
C ASP A 320 -2.07 -26.78 -4.41
N ARG A 321 -2.80 -26.08 -5.30
CA ARG A 321 -4.20 -26.39 -5.58
C ARG A 321 -4.39 -27.62 -6.48
N ASP A 322 -3.38 -27.99 -7.25
CA ASP A 322 -3.41 -29.14 -8.18
C ASP A 322 -2.78 -30.41 -7.58
N SER A 323 -2.27 -30.35 -6.37
CA SER A 323 -1.73 -31.48 -5.59
C SER A 323 -2.73 -31.99 -4.56
#